data_f9d6cae6f14d9bbb5a5e899ec5fec2b4
#
_entry.id   f9d6cae6f14d9bbb5a5e899ec5fec2b4
#
_cell.length_a   1.000
_cell.length_b   1.000
_cell.length_c   1.000
_cell.angle_alpha   90.00
_cell.angle_beta   90.00
_cell.angle_gamma   90.00
#
_symmetry.space_group_name_H-M   'P 1'
#
loop_
_entity.id
_entity.type
_entity.pdbx_description
1 polymer ?
#
loop_
_entity_poly.entity_id
_entity_poly.type
_entity_poly.pdbx_seq_one_letter_code
_entity_poly.pdbx_strand_id
1 'polypeptide(L)'
;DDNGGIHSREKLFVTEIPAFAGAVQIETYAVGELPDIAADAPDNGYTLLILPAGSDVHLRYAQDAPGYPNLFMKQIIGWISGVDVAELASDKALVFDGRSGESFDNRGIALHVTLPANKYAQIGIVNCFSQGEGDEISFPADGFVADVCEVNGVAKRFADYLDEIHADTRLPLVADYNGVAVNVSIQS
;
A
#
# COMPACT_ATOMS: atom_id res chain seq x y z
N ASP A 1 -12.62 35.72 5.60
CA ASP A 1 -13.02 34.32 5.91
C ASP A 1 -12.49 33.45 4.77
N ASP A 2 -11.19 33.13 4.89
CA ASP A 2 -10.50 32.30 3.91
C ASP A 2 -10.68 30.85 4.38
N ASN A 3 -11.80 30.25 4.02
CA ASN A 3 -11.99 28.83 4.08
C ASN A 3 -11.01 28.23 3.06
N GLY A 4 -9.85 27.81 3.54
CA GLY A 4 -8.83 27.13 2.78
C GLY A 4 -9.33 25.81 2.19
N GLY A 5 -10.22 25.92 1.22
CA GLY A 5 -10.58 24.82 0.37
C GLY A 5 -9.32 24.35 -0.34
N ILE A 6 -8.88 23.15 -0.05
CA ILE A 6 -7.88 22.47 -0.85
C ILE A 6 -8.52 22.32 -2.23
N HIS A 7 -8.22 23.24 -3.12
CA HIS A 7 -8.50 23.04 -4.53
C HIS A 7 -7.61 21.88 -4.98
N SER A 8 -8.14 20.67 -5.00
CA SER A 8 -7.51 19.54 -5.64
C SER A 8 -7.40 19.90 -7.12
N ARG A 9 -6.22 20.35 -7.52
CA ARG A 9 -5.90 20.40 -8.95
C ARG A 9 -5.74 18.94 -9.35
N GLU A 10 -6.63 18.44 -10.18
CA GLU A 10 -6.45 17.15 -10.83
C GLU A 10 -5.06 17.13 -11.46
N LYS A 11 -4.22 16.23 -11.00
CA LYS A 11 -2.87 16.05 -11.51
C LYS A 11 -2.77 14.68 -12.12
N LEU A 12 -2.36 14.63 -13.37
CA LEU A 12 -1.97 13.40 -14.02
C LEU A 12 -0.44 13.25 -13.89
N PHE A 13 0.00 12.18 -13.25
CA PHE A 13 1.39 11.77 -13.23
C PHE A 13 1.60 10.71 -14.31
N VAL A 14 2.54 10.95 -15.20
CA VAL A 14 2.90 10.03 -16.28
C VAL A 14 4.33 9.58 -16.07
N THR A 15 4.52 8.26 -16.00
CA THR A 15 5.84 7.65 -16.00
C THR A 15 6.02 6.90 -17.31
N GLU A 16 7.05 7.29 -18.07
CA GLU A 16 7.43 6.60 -19.29
C GLU A 16 8.53 5.58 -18.99
N ILE A 17 8.28 4.32 -19.34
CA ILE A 17 9.26 3.25 -19.23
C ILE A 17 9.75 2.97 -20.64
N PRO A 18 11.05 3.22 -20.95
CA PRO A 18 11.60 2.96 -22.27
C PRO A 18 11.41 1.49 -22.67
N ALA A 19 10.90 1.27 -23.85
CA ALA A 19 10.77 -0.08 -24.41
C ALA A 19 12.16 -0.68 -24.66
N PHE A 20 12.47 -1.77 -24.00
CA PHE A 20 13.57 -2.65 -24.38
C PHE A 20 12.99 -3.99 -24.78
N ALA A 21 13.63 -4.72 -25.67
CA ALA A 21 13.08 -5.92 -26.28
C ALA A 21 12.61 -6.95 -25.21
N GLY A 22 11.34 -7.31 -25.26
CA GLY A 22 10.71 -8.30 -24.39
C GLY A 22 10.37 -7.83 -22.98
N ALA A 23 10.35 -6.53 -22.74
CA ALA A 23 10.56 -5.99 -21.42
C ALA A 23 9.33 -5.81 -20.54
N VAL A 24 8.13 -5.66 -21.10
CA VAL A 24 6.97 -5.22 -20.32
C VAL A 24 5.78 -6.14 -20.52
N GLN A 25 5.26 -6.69 -19.44
CA GLN A 25 4.01 -7.43 -19.39
C GLN A 25 3.08 -6.77 -18.37
N ILE A 26 1.80 -6.72 -18.69
CA ILE A 26 0.76 -6.20 -17.79
C ILE A 26 -0.21 -7.34 -17.55
N GLU A 27 -0.43 -7.64 -16.26
CA GLU A 27 -1.33 -8.69 -15.83
C GLU A 27 -2.31 -8.16 -14.79
N THR A 28 -3.48 -8.78 -14.71
CA THR A 28 -4.48 -8.46 -13.68
C THR A 28 -4.76 -9.69 -12.84
N TYR A 29 -4.89 -9.48 -11.52
CA TYR A 29 -5.02 -10.57 -10.55
C TYR A 29 -6.31 -10.45 -9.76
N ALA A 30 -7.14 -11.48 -9.80
CA ALA A 30 -8.21 -11.66 -8.84
C ALA A 30 -7.65 -12.20 -7.51
N VAL A 31 -8.48 -12.23 -6.48
CA VAL A 31 -8.10 -12.69 -5.13
C VAL A 31 -7.40 -14.07 -5.14
N GLY A 32 -7.92 -15.04 -5.90
CA GLY A 32 -7.34 -16.38 -5.98
C GLY A 32 -6.05 -16.49 -6.80
N GLU A 33 -5.72 -15.44 -7.57
CA GLU A 33 -4.56 -15.36 -8.46
C GLU A 33 -3.38 -14.58 -7.82
N LEU A 34 -3.57 -14.01 -6.63
CA LEU A 34 -2.53 -13.21 -5.95
C LEU A 34 -1.20 -13.95 -5.72
N PRO A 35 -1.17 -15.24 -5.40
CA PRO A 35 0.10 -15.98 -5.30
C PRO A 35 0.90 -16.04 -6.62
N ASP A 36 0.21 -15.93 -7.77
CA ASP A 36 0.84 -16.02 -9.09
C ASP A 36 1.69 -14.78 -9.41
N ILE A 37 1.45 -13.65 -8.73
CA ILE A 37 2.25 -12.42 -8.88
C ILE A 37 3.76 -12.71 -8.76
N ALA A 38 4.14 -13.56 -7.81
CA ALA A 38 5.55 -13.92 -7.61
C ALA A 38 6.10 -14.81 -8.73
N ALA A 39 5.26 -15.66 -9.31
CA ALA A 39 5.63 -16.52 -10.43
C ALA A 39 5.80 -15.73 -11.74
N ASP A 40 4.94 -14.73 -11.95
CA ASP A 40 4.94 -13.88 -13.14
C ASP A 40 6.01 -12.77 -13.06
N ALA A 41 6.41 -12.39 -11.83
CA ALA A 41 7.44 -11.38 -11.63
C ALA A 41 8.81 -11.85 -12.16
N PRO A 42 9.51 -11.00 -12.95
CA PRO A 42 10.77 -11.38 -13.57
C PRO A 42 11.87 -11.64 -12.54
N ASP A 43 12.77 -12.58 -12.84
CA ASP A 43 13.97 -12.83 -12.01
C ASP A 43 14.98 -11.69 -12.11
N ASN A 44 15.09 -11.06 -13.29
CA ASN A 44 15.91 -9.89 -13.50
C ASN A 44 15.04 -8.72 -13.95
N GLY A 45 14.52 -7.97 -12.99
CA GLY A 45 13.63 -6.85 -13.27
C GLY A 45 12.90 -6.38 -12.05
N TYR A 46 11.72 -5.81 -12.26
CA TYR A 46 10.85 -5.35 -11.18
C TYR A 46 9.38 -5.41 -11.58
N THR A 47 8.54 -5.38 -10.58
CA THR A 47 7.08 -5.34 -10.74
C THR A 47 6.53 -4.10 -10.05
N LEU A 48 5.69 -3.36 -10.76
CA LEU A 48 4.84 -2.32 -10.18
C LEU A 48 3.43 -2.89 -9.98
N LEU A 49 3.00 -3.02 -8.74
CA LEU A 49 1.69 -3.56 -8.37
C LEU A 49 0.79 -2.45 -7.85
N ILE A 50 -0.42 -2.36 -8.36
CA ILE A 50 -1.45 -1.44 -7.86
C ILE A 50 -2.67 -2.24 -7.45
N LEU A 51 -3.15 -2.02 -6.23
CA LEU A 51 -4.35 -2.66 -5.68
C LEU A 51 -5.38 -1.59 -5.34
N PRO A 52 -6.68 -1.81 -5.60
CA PRO A 52 -7.72 -0.87 -5.20
C PRO A 52 -7.96 -0.92 -3.70
N ALA A 53 -7.96 0.24 -3.04
CA ALA A 53 -8.14 0.36 -1.59
C ALA A 53 -9.46 -0.28 -1.11
N GLY A 54 -9.40 -0.95 0.04
CA GLY A 54 -10.57 -1.54 0.68
C GLY A 54 -11.19 -2.74 -0.04
N SER A 55 -10.66 -3.14 -1.20
CA SER A 55 -11.13 -4.30 -1.95
C SER A 55 -10.68 -5.62 -1.31
N ASP A 56 -11.36 -6.74 -1.66
CA ASP A 56 -10.95 -8.06 -1.17
C ASP A 56 -9.52 -8.42 -1.62
N VAL A 57 -9.13 -7.99 -2.84
CA VAL A 57 -7.77 -8.23 -3.35
C VAL A 57 -6.72 -7.48 -2.53
N HIS A 58 -7.01 -6.25 -2.10
CA HIS A 58 -6.12 -5.49 -1.21
C HIS A 58 -6.01 -6.14 0.17
N LEU A 59 -7.16 -6.42 0.79
CA LEU A 59 -7.21 -7.01 2.14
C LEU A 59 -6.50 -8.37 2.17
N ARG A 60 -6.77 -9.21 1.18
CA ARG A 60 -6.16 -10.54 1.09
C ARG A 60 -4.67 -10.47 0.81
N TYR A 61 -4.23 -9.57 -0.06
CA TYR A 61 -2.79 -9.39 -0.31
C TYR A 61 -2.07 -8.93 0.96
N ALA A 62 -2.63 -7.97 1.69
CA ALA A 62 -2.01 -7.49 2.93
C ALA A 62 -1.90 -8.58 4.01
N GLN A 63 -2.89 -9.48 4.10
CA GLN A 63 -2.89 -10.58 5.07
C GLN A 63 -2.00 -11.74 4.68
N ASP A 64 -2.06 -12.17 3.42
CA ASP A 64 -1.52 -13.46 2.99
C ASP A 64 -0.17 -13.34 2.27
N ALA A 65 0.21 -12.15 1.75
CA ALA A 65 1.44 -11.95 0.98
C ALA A 65 2.71 -12.45 1.69
N PRO A 66 2.86 -12.34 3.02
CA PRO A 66 4.00 -12.91 3.72
C PRO A 66 4.15 -14.43 3.54
N GLY A 67 3.05 -15.13 3.24
CA GLY A 67 3.02 -16.58 3.00
C GLY A 67 3.16 -16.97 1.53
N TYR A 68 3.17 -16.03 0.59
CA TYR A 68 3.26 -16.38 -0.83
C TYR A 68 4.67 -16.85 -1.21
N PRO A 69 4.78 -18.00 -1.90
CA PRO A 69 6.07 -18.56 -2.25
C PRO A 69 6.91 -17.59 -3.08
N ASN A 70 8.15 -17.38 -2.66
CA ASN A 70 9.16 -16.55 -3.34
C ASN A 70 8.80 -15.06 -3.51
N LEU A 71 7.72 -14.55 -2.95
CA LEU A 71 7.31 -13.14 -3.14
C LEU A 71 8.42 -12.18 -2.67
N PHE A 72 9.01 -12.43 -1.51
CA PHE A 72 10.09 -11.58 -0.96
C PHE A 72 11.42 -11.67 -1.71
N MET A 73 11.56 -12.63 -2.62
CA MET A 73 12.74 -12.74 -3.47
C MET A 73 12.63 -11.87 -4.74
N LYS A 74 11.45 -11.32 -5.00
CA LYS A 74 11.15 -10.52 -6.19
C LYS A 74 11.18 -9.03 -5.85
N GLN A 75 11.56 -8.23 -6.83
CA GLN A 75 11.57 -6.77 -6.70
C GLN A 75 10.16 -6.23 -7.02
N ILE A 76 9.29 -6.23 -6.02
CA ILE A 76 7.89 -5.78 -6.15
C ILE A 76 7.71 -4.51 -5.35
N ILE A 77 7.22 -3.48 -5.99
CA ILE A 77 6.88 -2.18 -5.41
C ILE A 77 5.56 -1.72 -5.99
N GLY A 78 4.86 -0.84 -5.32
CA GLY A 78 3.62 -0.30 -5.86
C GLY A 78 2.91 0.61 -4.87
N TRP A 79 1.62 0.73 -5.05
CA TRP A 79 0.78 1.52 -4.16
C TRP A 79 -0.66 1.01 -4.17
N ILE A 80 -1.42 1.50 -3.24
CA ILE A 80 -2.85 1.26 -3.16
C ILE A 80 -3.55 2.47 -3.80
N SER A 81 -4.35 2.24 -4.84
CA SER A 81 -5.17 3.30 -5.43
C SER A 81 -6.24 3.71 -4.42
N GLY A 82 -6.46 5.01 -4.29
CA GLY A 82 -7.38 5.56 -3.30
C GLY A 82 -8.60 6.22 -3.92
N VAL A 83 -9.49 6.60 -3.05
CA VAL A 83 -10.61 7.50 -3.27
C VAL A 83 -10.59 8.52 -2.14
N ASP A 84 -11.21 9.67 -2.31
CA ASP A 84 -11.32 10.64 -1.23
C ASP A 84 -12.00 10.01 0.00
N VAL A 85 -11.43 10.20 1.19
CA VAL A 85 -11.96 9.63 2.43
C VAL A 85 -13.42 10.05 2.67
N ALA A 86 -13.78 11.26 2.27
CA ALA A 86 -15.15 11.77 2.36
C ALA A 86 -16.14 11.04 1.42
N GLU A 87 -15.62 10.40 0.37
CA GLU A 87 -16.40 9.70 -0.65
C GLU A 87 -16.38 8.17 -0.49
N LEU A 88 -15.66 7.64 0.51
CA LEU A 88 -15.54 6.19 0.75
C LEU A 88 -16.87 5.45 0.88
N ALA A 89 -17.96 6.14 1.29
CA ALA A 89 -19.29 5.54 1.40
C ALA A 89 -20.01 5.40 0.06
N SER A 90 -19.63 6.19 -0.95
CA SER A 90 -20.28 6.29 -2.25
C SER A 90 -19.41 5.79 -3.41
N ASP A 91 -18.11 5.92 -3.29
CA ASP A 91 -17.16 5.62 -4.35
C ASP A 91 -16.21 4.49 -3.97
N LYS A 92 -15.70 3.81 -4.98
CA LYS A 92 -14.73 2.74 -4.85
C LYS A 92 -13.42 3.13 -5.51
N ALA A 93 -12.32 2.73 -4.89
CA ALA A 93 -11.03 2.82 -5.53
C ALA A 93 -10.97 1.90 -6.77
N LEU A 94 -10.36 2.39 -7.83
CA LEU A 94 -10.27 1.67 -9.10
C LEU A 94 -8.82 1.57 -9.57
N VAL A 95 -8.55 0.52 -10.32
CA VAL A 95 -7.37 0.38 -11.18
C VAL A 95 -7.82 0.24 -12.63
N PHE A 96 -6.98 0.68 -13.56
CA PHE A 96 -7.32 0.75 -14.98
C PHE A 96 -6.30 -0.01 -15.82
N ASP A 97 -6.78 -0.91 -16.69
CA ASP A 97 -5.95 -1.51 -17.74
C ASP A 97 -6.10 -0.70 -19.04
N GLY A 98 -5.08 0.09 -19.35
CA GLY A 98 -5.07 0.92 -20.55
C GLY A 98 -5.03 0.14 -21.86
N ARG A 99 -4.77 -1.17 -21.85
CA ARG A 99 -4.78 -2.01 -23.06
C ARG A 99 -6.21 -2.40 -23.44
N SER A 100 -7.01 -2.79 -22.45
CA SER A 100 -8.40 -3.19 -22.66
C SER A 100 -9.37 -2.02 -22.52
N GLY A 101 -8.99 -0.97 -21.79
CA GLY A 101 -9.87 0.13 -21.39
C GLY A 101 -10.78 -0.24 -20.22
N GLU A 102 -10.54 -1.37 -19.57
CA GLU A 102 -11.33 -1.84 -18.43
C GLU A 102 -10.84 -1.22 -17.13
N SER A 103 -11.76 -1.07 -16.18
CA SER A 103 -11.47 -0.68 -14.81
C SER A 103 -11.94 -1.74 -13.83
N PHE A 104 -11.22 -1.90 -12.73
CA PHE A 104 -11.50 -2.93 -11.73
C PHE A 104 -11.50 -2.32 -10.33
N ASP A 105 -12.52 -2.67 -9.55
CA ASP A 105 -12.64 -2.33 -8.13
C ASP A 105 -12.21 -3.48 -7.20
N ASN A 106 -11.96 -4.68 -7.75
CA ASN A 106 -11.55 -5.88 -6.99
C ASN A 106 -10.58 -6.78 -7.77
N ARG A 107 -9.70 -6.19 -8.57
CA ARG A 107 -8.53 -6.87 -9.18
C ARG A 107 -7.30 -6.01 -8.98
N GLY A 108 -6.16 -6.64 -8.71
CA GLY A 108 -4.87 -5.98 -8.79
C GLY A 108 -4.42 -5.86 -10.24
N ILE A 109 -3.62 -4.85 -10.54
CA ILE A 109 -2.91 -4.74 -11.82
C ILE A 109 -1.40 -4.69 -11.55
N ALA A 110 -0.64 -5.48 -12.30
CA ALA A 110 0.80 -5.48 -12.20
C ALA A 110 1.45 -5.21 -13.57
N LEU A 111 2.50 -4.39 -13.52
CA LEU A 111 3.39 -4.15 -14.64
C LEU A 111 4.72 -4.85 -14.33
N HIS A 112 5.01 -5.93 -15.02
CA HIS A 112 6.26 -6.68 -14.91
C HIS A 112 7.25 -6.15 -15.94
N VAL A 113 8.41 -5.71 -15.47
CA VAL A 113 9.46 -5.13 -16.31
C VAL A 113 10.71 -6.00 -16.21
N THR A 114 11.02 -6.72 -17.29
CA THR A 114 12.26 -7.47 -17.40
C THR A 114 13.39 -6.55 -17.85
N LEU A 115 14.51 -6.58 -17.16
CA LEU A 115 15.69 -5.78 -17.48
C LEU A 115 16.72 -6.56 -18.33
N PRO A 116 17.48 -5.85 -19.17
CA PRO A 116 18.62 -6.46 -19.86
C PRO A 116 19.64 -7.03 -18.88
N ALA A 117 20.41 -8.04 -19.30
CA ALA A 117 21.35 -8.76 -18.43
C ALA A 117 22.45 -7.87 -17.79
N ASN A 118 22.71 -6.70 -18.35
CA ASN A 118 23.68 -5.73 -17.80
C ASN A 118 23.05 -4.69 -16.84
N LYS A 119 21.79 -4.87 -16.49
CA LYS A 119 21.06 -4.02 -15.53
C LYS A 119 20.40 -4.89 -14.48
N TYR A 120 20.17 -4.33 -13.32
CA TYR A 120 19.39 -4.96 -12.25
C TYR A 120 18.50 -3.90 -11.57
N ALA A 121 17.45 -4.36 -10.94
CA ALA A 121 16.61 -3.55 -10.08
C ALA A 121 16.96 -3.78 -8.62
N GLN A 122 16.91 -2.72 -7.83
CA GLN A 122 17.03 -2.79 -6.38
C GLN A 122 15.99 -1.87 -5.77
N ILE A 123 15.20 -2.40 -4.83
CA ILE A 123 14.27 -1.61 -4.04
C ILE A 123 15.00 -1.09 -2.81
N GLY A 124 14.91 0.22 -2.58
CA GLY A 124 15.35 0.87 -1.35
C GLY A 124 14.17 1.48 -0.63
N ILE A 125 14.09 1.24 0.68
CA ILE A 125 13.09 1.90 1.55
C ILE A 125 13.79 3.06 2.24
N VAL A 126 13.31 4.28 1.99
CA VAL A 126 13.78 5.48 2.67
C VAL A 126 12.75 5.87 3.72
N ASN A 127 13.10 5.67 4.99
CA ASN A 127 12.30 6.14 6.10
C ASN A 127 12.84 7.49 6.57
N CYS A 128 12.04 8.55 6.40
CA CYS A 128 12.39 9.90 6.85
C CYS A 128 11.92 10.19 8.29
N PHE A 129 11.23 9.25 8.92
CA PHE A 129 10.81 9.37 10.32
C PHE A 129 11.77 8.61 11.22
N SER A 130 11.98 9.14 12.41
CA SER A 130 12.64 8.47 13.52
C SER A 130 11.63 8.24 14.63
N GLN A 131 11.75 7.10 15.30
CA GLN A 131 10.93 6.84 16.47
C GLN A 131 11.20 7.90 17.54
N GLY A 132 10.14 8.55 18.01
CA GLY A 132 10.17 9.44 19.16
C GLY A 132 10.06 8.68 20.48
N GLU A 133 10.13 9.42 21.58
CA GLU A 133 9.65 8.93 22.89
C GLU A 133 8.13 8.97 22.86
N GLY A 134 7.50 7.88 23.27
CA GLY A 134 6.04 7.77 23.27
C GLY A 134 5.55 6.53 24.00
N ASP A 135 4.24 6.39 24.01
CA ASP A 135 3.59 5.24 24.62
C ASP A 135 3.70 4.00 23.74
N GLU A 136 3.72 2.84 24.37
CA GLU A 136 3.57 1.57 23.68
C GLU A 136 2.08 1.30 23.43
N ILE A 137 1.72 1.06 22.18
CA ILE A 137 0.34 0.82 21.77
C ILE A 137 0.25 -0.59 21.19
N SER A 138 -0.70 -1.37 21.66
CA SER A 138 -1.05 -2.66 21.06
C SER A 138 -2.52 -2.68 20.65
N PHE A 139 -2.82 -3.48 19.63
CA PHE A 139 -4.18 -3.64 19.13
C PHE A 139 -4.64 -5.08 19.34
N PRO A 140 -5.87 -5.29 19.82
CA PRO A 140 -6.36 -6.62 20.20
C PRO A 140 -6.72 -7.50 19.00
N ALA A 141 -6.81 -6.91 17.80
CA ALA A 141 -7.15 -7.59 16.55
C ALA A 141 -6.38 -7.02 15.38
N ASP A 142 -6.08 -7.90 14.41
CA ASP A 142 -5.52 -7.49 13.13
C ASP A 142 -6.60 -6.86 12.26
N GLY A 143 -6.22 -5.86 11.45
CA GLY A 143 -7.13 -5.22 10.51
C GLY A 143 -6.73 -3.81 10.13
N PHE A 144 -7.59 -3.17 9.34
CA PHE A 144 -7.40 -1.79 8.87
C PHE A 144 -8.21 -0.77 9.68
N VAL A 145 -9.00 -1.22 10.64
CA VAL A 145 -9.81 -0.37 11.52
C VAL A 145 -9.52 -0.73 12.96
N ALA A 146 -9.20 0.27 13.77
CA ALA A 146 -8.94 0.13 15.18
C ALA A 146 -9.90 1.03 15.98
N ASP A 147 -10.79 0.44 16.76
CA ASP A 147 -11.64 1.18 17.72
C ASP A 147 -11.03 1.16 19.13
N VAL A 148 -10.46 0.04 19.53
CA VAL A 148 -9.86 -0.17 20.86
C VAL A 148 -8.37 -0.46 20.71
N CYS A 149 -7.57 0.11 21.60
CA CYS A 149 -6.16 -0.20 21.77
C CYS A 149 -5.82 -0.40 23.25
N GLU A 150 -4.67 -0.95 23.54
CA GLU A 150 -4.04 -0.91 24.84
C GLU A 150 -2.87 0.06 24.80
N VAL A 151 -2.87 1.05 25.67
CA VAL A 151 -1.78 2.02 25.83
C VAL A 151 -1.04 1.69 27.10
N ASN A 152 0.20 1.26 27.03
CA ASN A 152 1.00 0.80 28.17
C ASN A 152 0.25 -0.27 29.00
N GLY A 153 -0.49 -1.17 28.35
CA GLY A 153 -1.28 -2.21 28.96
C GLY A 153 -2.63 -1.78 29.51
N VAL A 154 -3.09 -0.55 29.24
CA VAL A 154 -4.41 -0.05 29.65
C VAL A 154 -5.32 0.13 28.45
N ALA A 155 -6.46 -0.57 28.42
CA ALA A 155 -7.42 -0.48 27.34
C ALA A 155 -8.05 0.91 27.25
N LYS A 156 -8.07 1.48 26.03
CA LYS A 156 -8.67 2.77 25.70
C LYS A 156 -9.36 2.69 24.34
N ARG A 157 -10.28 3.62 24.06
CA ARG A 157 -10.67 3.86 22.67
C ARG A 157 -9.53 4.58 21.95
N PHE A 158 -9.18 4.13 20.76
CA PHE A 158 -8.01 4.66 20.07
C PHE A 158 -8.19 6.14 19.69
N ALA A 159 -9.38 6.52 19.21
CA ALA A 159 -9.68 7.93 18.91
C ALA A 159 -9.58 8.83 20.15
N ASP A 160 -10.13 8.39 21.29
CA ASP A 160 -10.08 9.16 22.55
C ASP A 160 -8.63 9.34 23.02
N TYR A 161 -7.80 8.30 22.86
CA TYR A 161 -6.37 8.40 23.18
C TYR A 161 -5.63 9.40 22.28
N LEU A 162 -5.88 9.38 20.97
CA LEU A 162 -5.27 10.34 20.05
C LEU A 162 -5.65 11.78 20.38
N ASP A 163 -6.92 12.01 20.75
CA ASP A 163 -7.40 13.32 21.21
C ASP A 163 -6.74 13.74 22.54
N GLU A 164 -6.62 12.82 23.50
CA GLU A 164 -5.99 13.06 24.82
C GLU A 164 -4.55 13.57 24.67
N ILE A 165 -3.77 12.97 23.77
CA ILE A 165 -2.37 13.34 23.54
C ILE A 165 -2.19 14.44 22.49
N HIS A 166 -3.28 14.94 21.92
CA HIS A 166 -3.26 15.89 20.78
C HIS A 166 -2.38 15.41 19.64
N ALA A 167 -2.56 14.14 19.23
CA ALA A 167 -1.73 13.49 18.25
C ALA A 167 -1.80 14.21 16.89
N ASP A 168 -0.64 14.44 16.28
CA ASP A 168 -0.59 14.85 14.88
C ASP A 168 -0.74 13.60 13.98
N THR A 169 -1.95 13.31 13.53
CA THR A 169 -2.26 12.13 12.70
C THR A 169 -1.60 12.14 11.32
N ARG A 170 -0.92 13.22 10.93
CA ARG A 170 -0.05 13.26 9.73
C ARG A 170 1.27 12.52 9.96
N LEU A 171 1.64 12.28 11.22
CA LEU A 171 2.78 11.47 11.58
C LEU A 171 2.36 10.01 11.72
N PRO A 172 3.17 9.06 11.19
CA PRO A 172 2.85 7.64 11.31
C PRO A 172 3.14 7.11 12.71
N LEU A 173 2.46 6.04 13.08
CA LEU A 173 2.92 5.16 14.15
C LEU A 173 4.17 4.40 13.66
N VAL A 174 5.03 4.02 14.58
CA VAL A 174 6.15 3.11 14.30
C VAL A 174 5.79 1.75 14.88
N ALA A 175 5.65 0.75 14.03
CA ALA A 175 5.45 -0.63 14.45
C ALA A 175 6.78 -1.39 14.36
N ASP A 176 7.09 -2.19 15.37
CA ASP A 176 8.19 -3.16 15.31
C ASP A 176 7.63 -4.47 14.71
N TYR A 177 8.17 -4.83 13.57
CA TYR A 177 7.87 -6.10 12.93
C TYR A 177 9.14 -6.97 12.89
N ASN A 178 9.29 -7.84 13.88
CA ASN A 178 10.45 -8.72 14.03
C ASN A 178 11.81 -7.98 14.05
N GLY A 179 11.87 -6.85 14.74
CA GLY A 179 13.07 -6.02 14.83
C GLY A 179 13.27 -5.04 13.67
N VAL A 180 12.29 -4.94 12.78
CA VAL A 180 12.27 -3.96 11.68
C VAL A 180 11.20 -2.92 11.98
N ALA A 181 11.63 -1.66 12.12
CA ALA A 181 10.70 -0.55 12.29
C ALA A 181 9.99 -0.23 10.97
N VAL A 182 8.67 -0.27 10.98
CA VAL A 182 7.82 0.09 9.85
C VAL A 182 6.85 1.20 10.24
N ASN A 183 6.52 2.07 9.29
CA ASN A 183 5.58 3.15 9.52
C ASN A 183 4.16 2.71 9.19
N VAL A 184 3.23 3.02 10.07
CA VAL A 184 1.80 2.75 9.91
C VAL A 184 1.05 4.09 9.93
N SER A 185 0.46 4.47 8.81
CA SER A 185 -0.28 5.72 8.70
C SER A 185 -1.64 5.61 9.40
N ILE A 186 -2.00 6.65 10.14
CA ILE A 186 -3.34 6.81 10.70
C ILE A 186 -4.17 7.57 9.67
N GLN A 187 -5.37 7.08 9.39
CA GLN A 187 -6.37 7.76 8.56
C GLN A 187 -7.62 7.95 9.42
N SER A 188 -8.06 9.18 9.61
CA SER A 188 -9.20 9.58 10.45
C SER A 188 -10.13 10.51 9.70
#